data_f11ca3d2069add85d67fc723b4d9d720
#
_entry.id   f11ca3d2069add85d67fc723b4d9d720
#
_cell.length_a   1.000
_cell.length_b   1.000
_cell.length_c   1.000
_cell.angle_alpha   90.00
_cell.angle_beta   90.00
_cell.angle_gamma   90.00
#
_symmetry.space_group_name_H-M   'P 1'
#
loop_
_entity.id
_entity.type
_entity.pdbx_description
1 polymer ?
#
loop_
_entity_poly.entity_id
_entity_poly.type
_entity_poly.pdbx_seq_one_letter_code
_entity_poly.pdbx_strand_id
1 'polypeptide(L)'
;LVAHITTTRAHLAEVTDLVLRLLREPTFPAEVLDETRRQWLSAIERQRQEPAALVGQAIGRHGNPYPRGDLRHAATFDEQLQDVQAVTIEQVRAFHRRFVSAATGEFAAVGDIDVPALTKVLQARLAAWRLPADGALPWVRVPRPLVPVAPERIVLRTPDKANANLLAALALPLNDQHDDYAAMTVANHIFGASGTGRLWMRIREKEGLSYDVRSGID
;
A
#
# COMPACT_ATOMS: atom_id res chain seq x y z
N LEU A 1 -4.41 8.93 -2.58
CA LEU A 1 -3.60 9.52 -3.64
C LEU A 1 -2.62 10.49 -2.98
N VAL A 2 -1.33 10.37 -3.29
CA VAL A 2 -0.27 11.23 -2.74
C VAL A 2 0.54 11.80 -3.89
N ALA A 3 0.87 13.09 -3.82
CA ALA A 3 1.81 13.72 -4.75
C ALA A 3 2.97 14.30 -3.93
N HIS A 4 4.19 14.01 -4.35
CA HIS A 4 5.40 14.55 -3.76
C HIS A 4 6.02 15.57 -4.72
N ILE A 5 6.35 16.75 -4.18
CA ILE A 5 6.98 17.84 -4.92
C ILE A 5 8.33 18.13 -4.26
N THR A 6 9.39 18.06 -5.05
CA THR A 6 10.71 18.57 -4.67
C THR A 6 11.12 19.60 -5.69
N THR A 7 11.29 20.85 -5.27
CA THR A 7 11.61 21.96 -6.16
C THR A 7 12.32 23.09 -5.39
N THR A 8 12.73 24.14 -6.08
CA THR A 8 13.30 25.32 -5.46
C THR A 8 12.21 26.32 -5.06
N ARG A 9 12.53 27.25 -4.14
CA ARG A 9 11.61 28.33 -3.73
C ARG A 9 11.00 29.08 -4.91
N ALA A 10 11.82 29.40 -5.90
CA ALA A 10 11.40 30.19 -7.07
C ALA A 10 10.29 29.49 -7.89
N HIS A 11 10.27 28.16 -7.94
CA HIS A 11 9.33 27.39 -8.75
C HIS A 11 8.24 26.71 -7.93
N LEU A 12 8.26 26.83 -6.59
CA LEU A 12 7.33 26.08 -5.73
C LEU A 12 5.87 26.37 -6.06
N ALA A 13 5.49 27.62 -6.21
CA ALA A 13 4.12 28.01 -6.52
C ALA A 13 3.66 27.48 -7.90
N GLU A 14 4.51 27.58 -8.91
CA GLU A 14 4.23 27.13 -10.27
C GLU A 14 4.08 25.59 -10.34
N VAL A 15 5.02 24.87 -9.74
CA VAL A 15 4.99 23.40 -9.73
C VAL A 15 3.79 22.89 -8.91
N THR A 16 3.49 23.54 -7.77
CA THR A 16 2.29 23.23 -6.99
C THR A 16 1.02 23.42 -7.81
N ASP A 17 0.90 24.53 -8.51
CA ASP A 17 -0.24 24.80 -9.42
C ASP A 17 -0.40 23.72 -10.49
N LEU A 18 0.70 23.33 -11.14
CA LEU A 18 0.71 22.28 -12.14
C LEU A 18 0.25 20.95 -11.57
N VAL A 19 0.81 20.54 -10.43
CA VAL A 19 0.46 19.27 -9.79
C VAL A 19 -1.00 19.22 -9.37
N LEU A 20 -1.51 20.29 -8.75
CA LEU A 20 -2.92 20.37 -8.36
C LEU A 20 -3.86 20.33 -9.56
N ARG A 21 -3.49 20.94 -10.68
CA ARG A 21 -4.24 20.84 -11.94
C ARG A 21 -4.26 19.41 -12.48
N LEU A 22 -3.11 18.73 -12.50
CA LEU A 22 -3.02 17.34 -12.96
C LEU A 22 -3.84 16.39 -12.07
N LEU A 23 -3.85 16.62 -10.76
CA LEU A 23 -4.66 15.82 -9.83
C LEU A 23 -6.16 16.06 -10.00
N ARG A 24 -6.56 17.30 -10.30
CA ARG A 24 -7.96 17.67 -10.46
C ARG A 24 -8.54 17.31 -11.82
N GLU A 25 -7.75 17.47 -12.88
CA GLU A 25 -8.20 17.41 -14.28
C GLU A 25 -7.37 16.40 -15.09
N PRO A 26 -7.21 15.14 -14.62
CA PRO A 26 -6.45 14.15 -15.37
C PRO A 26 -7.19 13.76 -16.65
N THR A 27 -6.45 13.58 -17.73
CA THR A 27 -7.00 13.26 -19.06
C THR A 27 -7.39 11.79 -19.21
N PHE A 28 -6.76 10.90 -18.47
CA PHE A 28 -6.93 9.44 -18.54
C PHE A 28 -6.92 8.91 -20.00
N PRO A 29 -5.77 8.97 -20.70
CA PRO A 29 -5.66 8.42 -22.04
C PRO A 29 -5.89 6.91 -22.03
N ALA A 30 -6.65 6.38 -23.00
CA ALA A 30 -6.98 4.94 -23.05
C ALA A 30 -5.73 4.08 -23.26
N GLU A 31 -4.79 4.54 -24.07
CA GLU A 31 -3.52 3.86 -24.32
C GLU A 31 -2.66 3.70 -23.06
N VAL A 32 -2.72 4.66 -22.12
CA VAL A 32 -2.03 4.57 -20.83
C VAL A 32 -2.68 3.50 -19.94
N LEU A 33 -4.01 3.39 -19.95
CA LEU A 33 -4.70 2.32 -19.25
C LEU A 33 -4.31 0.95 -19.81
N ASP A 34 -4.26 0.81 -21.13
CA ASP A 34 -3.90 -0.46 -21.79
C ASP A 34 -2.45 -0.85 -21.51
N GLU A 35 -1.53 0.11 -21.52
CA GLU A 35 -0.13 -0.15 -21.13
C GLU A 35 -0.02 -0.56 -19.67
N THR A 36 -0.66 0.19 -18.76
CA THR A 36 -0.69 -0.12 -17.32
C THR A 36 -1.28 -1.51 -17.07
N ARG A 37 -2.37 -1.84 -17.76
CA ARG A 37 -3.01 -3.17 -17.67
C ARG A 37 -2.04 -4.28 -18.06
N ARG A 38 -1.35 -4.15 -19.19
CA ARG A 38 -0.34 -5.15 -19.63
C ARG A 38 0.77 -5.33 -18.60
N GLN A 39 1.28 -4.22 -18.05
CA GLN A 39 2.33 -4.26 -17.03
C GLN A 39 1.85 -4.97 -15.76
N TRP A 40 0.65 -4.68 -15.28
CA TRP A 40 0.08 -5.29 -14.08
C TRP A 40 -0.22 -6.78 -14.28
N LEU A 41 -0.84 -7.16 -15.38
CA LEU A 41 -1.08 -8.58 -15.70
C LEU A 41 0.24 -9.35 -15.74
N SER A 42 1.27 -8.82 -16.41
CA SER A 42 2.59 -9.43 -16.45
C SER A 42 3.25 -9.51 -15.06
N ALA A 43 3.06 -8.50 -14.21
CA ALA A 43 3.58 -8.51 -12.84
C ALA A 43 2.90 -9.57 -11.97
N ILE A 44 1.57 -9.71 -12.06
CA ILE A 44 0.80 -10.71 -11.31
C ILE A 44 1.19 -12.13 -11.77
N GLU A 45 1.35 -12.35 -13.08
CA GLU A 45 1.80 -13.65 -13.61
C GLU A 45 3.21 -14.03 -13.11
N ARG A 46 4.12 -13.07 -13.00
CA ARG A 46 5.42 -13.33 -12.37
C ARG A 46 5.29 -13.67 -10.88
N GLN A 47 4.44 -12.93 -10.14
CA GLN A 47 4.22 -13.18 -8.71
C GLN A 47 3.65 -14.59 -8.44
N ARG A 48 2.80 -15.12 -9.32
CA ARG A 48 2.27 -16.50 -9.22
C ARG A 48 3.36 -17.56 -9.20
N GLN A 49 4.53 -17.27 -9.71
CA GLN A 49 5.66 -18.19 -9.82
C GLN A 49 6.74 -17.91 -8.75
N GLU A 50 6.56 -16.85 -7.95
CA GLU A 50 7.55 -16.48 -6.95
C GLU A 50 7.20 -17.05 -5.57
N PRO A 51 8.08 -17.87 -4.96
CA PRO A 51 7.82 -18.49 -3.66
C PRO A 51 7.45 -17.50 -2.56
N ALA A 52 8.11 -16.33 -2.51
CA ALA A 52 7.80 -15.29 -1.53
C ALA A 52 6.39 -14.72 -1.68
N ALA A 53 5.93 -14.50 -2.91
CA ALA A 53 4.59 -13.98 -3.17
C ALA A 53 3.50 -15.02 -2.86
N LEU A 54 3.76 -16.29 -3.18
CA LEU A 54 2.86 -17.39 -2.86
C LEU A 54 2.67 -17.55 -1.35
N VAL A 55 3.75 -17.53 -0.59
CA VAL A 55 3.71 -17.60 0.88
C VAL A 55 2.99 -16.39 1.47
N GLY A 56 3.28 -15.19 0.99
CA GLY A 56 2.58 -13.96 1.40
C GLY A 56 1.07 -14.03 1.16
N GLN A 57 0.66 -14.49 -0.03
CA GLN A 57 -0.76 -14.67 -0.34
C GLN A 57 -1.41 -15.73 0.56
N ALA A 58 -0.76 -16.87 0.79
CA ALA A 58 -1.29 -17.94 1.62
C ALA A 58 -1.56 -17.45 3.06
N ILE A 59 -0.61 -16.77 3.69
CA ILE A 59 -0.77 -16.20 5.03
C ILE A 59 -1.84 -15.10 5.05
N GLY A 60 -1.80 -14.18 4.09
CA GLY A 60 -2.78 -13.09 4.02
C GLY A 60 -4.22 -13.59 3.86
N ARG A 61 -4.41 -14.75 3.23
CA ARG A 61 -5.72 -15.38 3.06
C ARG A 61 -6.14 -16.24 4.25
N HIS A 62 -5.20 -16.92 4.90
CA HIS A 62 -5.49 -17.78 6.06
C HIS A 62 -6.21 -17.02 7.18
N GLY A 63 -5.77 -15.80 7.49
CA GLY A 63 -6.41 -14.94 8.49
C GLY A 63 -7.53 -14.03 7.97
N ASN A 64 -7.99 -14.21 6.71
CA ASN A 64 -8.94 -13.30 6.07
C ASN A 64 -10.31 -13.94 5.85
N PRO A 65 -11.33 -13.60 6.68
CA PRO A 65 -12.67 -14.17 6.57
C PRO A 65 -13.56 -13.47 5.54
N TYR A 66 -13.08 -12.40 4.90
CA TYR A 66 -13.92 -11.53 4.09
C TYR A 66 -14.14 -12.09 2.68
N PRO A 67 -15.40 -12.18 2.22
CA PRO A 67 -15.72 -12.70 0.89
C PRO A 67 -15.33 -11.71 -0.21
N ARG A 68 -15.26 -12.21 -1.44
CA ARG A 68 -15.09 -11.38 -2.63
C ARG A 68 -16.19 -10.28 -2.69
N GLY A 69 -15.77 -9.05 -2.98
CA GLY A 69 -16.61 -7.85 -2.96
C GLY A 69 -16.53 -7.04 -1.66
N ASP A 70 -16.02 -7.60 -0.57
CA ASP A 70 -15.65 -6.81 0.61
C ASP A 70 -14.31 -6.11 0.36
N LEU A 71 -14.19 -4.85 0.79
CA LEU A 71 -12.96 -4.06 0.64
C LEU A 71 -11.73 -4.66 1.36
N ARG A 72 -11.97 -5.56 2.31
CA ARG A 72 -10.94 -6.26 3.10
C ARG A 72 -10.55 -7.61 2.51
N HIS A 73 -11.23 -8.03 1.45
CA HIS A 73 -10.97 -9.33 0.83
C HIS A 73 -9.51 -9.47 0.39
N ALA A 74 -8.89 -10.60 0.72
CA ALA A 74 -7.57 -10.96 0.25
C ALA A 74 -7.70 -11.73 -1.07
N ALA A 75 -7.59 -11.01 -2.19
CA ALA A 75 -7.77 -11.59 -3.52
C ALA A 75 -6.69 -12.62 -3.86
N THR A 76 -7.08 -13.71 -4.54
CA THR A 76 -6.14 -14.62 -5.19
C THR A 76 -5.47 -13.96 -6.40
N PHE A 77 -4.38 -14.54 -6.90
CA PHE A 77 -3.78 -14.05 -8.14
C PHE A 77 -4.74 -14.15 -9.33
N ASP A 78 -5.57 -15.20 -9.40
CA ASP A 78 -6.57 -15.33 -10.45
C ASP A 78 -7.64 -14.24 -10.37
N GLU A 79 -8.11 -13.93 -9.18
CA GLU A 79 -9.04 -12.83 -8.95
C GLU A 79 -8.41 -11.48 -9.33
N GLN A 80 -7.15 -11.24 -8.95
CA GLN A 80 -6.42 -10.02 -9.33
C GLN A 80 -6.28 -9.88 -10.85
N LEU A 81 -5.95 -10.97 -11.56
CA LEU A 81 -5.90 -10.98 -13.03
C LEU A 81 -7.24 -10.61 -13.64
N GLN A 82 -8.33 -11.23 -13.16
CA GLN A 82 -9.69 -10.93 -13.62
C GLN A 82 -10.07 -9.47 -13.37
N ASP A 83 -9.79 -8.97 -12.16
CA ASP A 83 -10.12 -7.60 -11.78
C ASP A 83 -9.35 -6.58 -12.62
N VAL A 84 -8.04 -6.76 -12.82
CA VAL A 84 -7.21 -5.88 -13.67
C VAL A 84 -7.69 -5.90 -15.12
N GLN A 85 -8.07 -7.08 -15.63
CA GLN A 85 -8.54 -7.24 -17.00
C GLN A 85 -9.90 -6.56 -17.22
N ALA A 86 -10.76 -6.55 -16.19
CA ALA A 86 -12.13 -6.00 -16.27
C ALA A 86 -12.18 -4.46 -16.11
N VAL A 87 -11.13 -3.80 -15.61
CA VAL A 87 -11.13 -2.34 -15.42
C VAL A 87 -11.32 -1.61 -16.75
N THR A 88 -12.27 -0.69 -16.79
CA THR A 88 -12.52 0.20 -17.94
C THR A 88 -12.11 1.64 -17.65
N ILE A 89 -11.87 2.41 -18.70
CA ILE A 89 -11.53 3.83 -18.57
C ILE A 89 -12.68 4.64 -17.95
N GLU A 90 -13.91 4.25 -18.22
CA GLU A 90 -15.11 4.86 -17.65
C GLU A 90 -15.17 4.64 -16.14
N GLN A 91 -14.81 3.46 -15.66
CA GLN A 91 -14.69 3.16 -14.23
C GLN A 91 -13.61 4.00 -13.56
N VAL A 92 -12.44 4.15 -14.18
CA VAL A 92 -11.35 5.00 -13.67
C VAL A 92 -11.81 6.46 -13.57
N ARG A 93 -12.43 6.98 -14.60
CA ARG A 93 -12.99 8.35 -14.62
C ARG A 93 -14.11 8.54 -13.59
N ALA A 94 -15.00 7.56 -13.45
CA ALA A 94 -16.06 7.59 -12.46
C ALA A 94 -15.52 7.56 -11.03
N PHE A 95 -14.53 6.71 -10.76
CA PHE A 95 -13.85 6.66 -9.47
C PHE A 95 -13.20 8.00 -9.12
N HIS A 96 -12.43 8.58 -10.06
CA HIS A 96 -11.80 9.88 -9.84
C HIS A 96 -12.83 10.97 -9.50
N ARG A 97 -13.88 11.11 -10.30
CA ARG A 97 -14.94 12.11 -10.04
C ARG A 97 -15.63 11.92 -8.70
N ARG A 98 -15.82 10.67 -8.28
CA ARG A 98 -16.56 10.34 -7.06
C ARG A 98 -15.74 10.47 -5.79
N PHE A 99 -14.46 10.16 -5.83
CA PHE A 99 -13.66 10.00 -4.62
C PHE A 99 -12.48 10.96 -4.48
N VAL A 100 -12.03 11.58 -5.56
CA VAL A 100 -10.84 12.44 -5.52
C VAL A 100 -11.24 13.90 -5.46
N SER A 101 -10.98 14.55 -4.32
CA SER A 101 -11.25 15.99 -4.12
C SER A 101 -10.32 16.56 -3.06
N ALA A 102 -10.38 17.89 -2.91
CA ALA A 102 -9.69 18.60 -1.84
C ALA A 102 -10.42 18.56 -0.49
N ALA A 103 -11.64 18.00 -0.40
CA ALA A 103 -12.45 18.05 0.81
C ALA A 103 -11.81 17.31 2.01
N THR A 104 -10.98 16.30 1.74
CA THR A 104 -10.22 15.53 2.74
C THR A 104 -8.72 15.55 2.46
N GLY A 105 -8.27 16.54 1.68
CA GLY A 105 -6.86 16.68 1.31
C GLY A 105 -6.05 17.38 2.41
N GLU A 106 -4.83 16.89 2.60
CA GLU A 106 -3.82 17.53 3.44
C GLU A 106 -2.66 17.99 2.58
N PHE A 107 -2.09 19.14 2.89
CA PHE A 107 -0.92 19.69 2.25
C PHE A 107 0.12 20.06 3.29
N ALA A 108 1.31 19.51 3.15
CA ALA A 108 2.45 19.83 3.98
C ALA A 108 3.63 20.30 3.12
N ALA A 109 4.34 21.33 3.55
CA ALA A 109 5.53 21.81 2.89
C ALA A 109 6.61 22.18 3.92
N VAL A 110 7.85 21.80 3.63
CA VAL A 110 9.02 22.08 4.49
C VAL A 110 10.14 22.61 3.63
N GLY A 111 10.77 23.71 4.07
CA GLY A 111 11.90 24.33 3.38
C GLY A 111 11.87 25.85 3.38
N ASP A 112 12.63 26.47 2.48
CA ASP A 112 12.55 27.91 2.23
C ASP A 112 11.32 28.23 1.38
N ILE A 113 10.24 28.70 2.02
CA ILE A 113 8.91 28.80 1.43
C ILE A 113 8.41 30.24 1.49
N ASP A 114 7.89 30.72 0.37
CA ASP A 114 7.02 31.90 0.34
C ASP A 114 5.59 31.49 0.69
N VAL A 115 5.26 31.53 1.98
CA VAL A 115 3.96 31.09 2.49
C VAL A 115 2.79 31.86 1.88
N PRO A 116 2.81 33.22 1.76
CA PRO A 116 1.75 33.96 1.10
C PRO A 116 1.50 33.54 -0.35
N ALA A 117 2.56 33.39 -1.16
CA ALA A 117 2.45 32.96 -2.55
C ALA A 117 1.88 31.54 -2.66
N LEU A 118 2.37 30.60 -1.87
CA LEU A 118 1.90 29.25 -1.84
C LEU A 118 0.44 29.14 -1.39
N THR A 119 0.06 29.86 -0.33
CA THR A 119 -1.33 29.90 0.17
C THR A 119 -2.28 30.41 -0.90
N LYS A 120 -1.90 31.44 -1.66
CA LYS A 120 -2.71 31.97 -2.77
C LYS A 120 -2.98 30.92 -3.84
N VAL A 121 -1.96 30.14 -4.21
CA VAL A 121 -2.10 29.03 -5.17
C VAL A 121 -3.04 27.95 -4.65
N LEU A 122 -2.82 27.51 -3.41
CA LEU A 122 -3.66 26.50 -2.76
C LEU A 122 -5.12 26.95 -2.69
N GLN A 123 -5.40 28.15 -2.23
CA GLN A 123 -6.75 28.71 -2.16
C GLN A 123 -7.42 28.76 -3.55
N ALA A 124 -6.71 29.24 -4.57
CA ALA A 124 -7.24 29.33 -5.92
C ALA A 124 -7.60 27.96 -6.53
N ARG A 125 -6.79 26.94 -6.26
CA ARG A 125 -6.99 25.61 -6.85
C ARG A 125 -7.90 24.68 -6.05
N LEU A 126 -7.84 24.77 -4.70
CA LEU A 126 -8.58 23.85 -3.84
C LEU A 126 -10.00 24.32 -3.52
N ALA A 127 -10.26 25.64 -3.47
CA ALA A 127 -11.58 26.20 -3.09
C ALA A 127 -12.74 25.69 -3.96
N ALA A 128 -12.50 25.50 -5.27
CA ALA A 128 -13.50 25.02 -6.23
C ALA A 128 -13.44 23.49 -6.46
N TRP A 129 -12.50 22.78 -5.84
CA TRP A 129 -12.35 21.34 -6.02
C TRP A 129 -13.17 20.58 -4.97
N ARG A 130 -14.43 20.46 -5.24
CA ARG A 130 -15.41 19.78 -4.38
C ARG A 130 -15.91 18.51 -5.05
N LEU A 131 -16.31 17.53 -4.25
CA LEU A 131 -17.05 16.37 -4.75
C LEU A 131 -18.44 16.81 -5.23
N PRO A 132 -19.03 16.13 -6.22
CA PRO A 132 -20.43 16.26 -6.57
C PRO A 132 -21.32 16.02 -5.32
N ALA A 133 -22.56 16.53 -5.35
CA ALA A 133 -23.50 16.36 -4.23
C ALA A 133 -23.80 14.87 -3.93
N ASP A 134 -23.72 14.01 -4.93
CA ASP A 134 -23.80 12.55 -4.87
C ASP A 134 -22.44 11.86 -4.70
N GLY A 135 -21.41 12.63 -4.42
CA GLY A 135 -20.03 12.15 -4.27
C GLY A 135 -19.84 11.23 -3.06
N ALA A 136 -18.59 10.86 -2.84
CA ALA A 136 -18.24 9.92 -1.80
C ALA A 136 -18.76 10.35 -0.43
N LEU A 137 -19.23 9.37 0.31
CA LEU A 137 -19.51 9.51 1.73
C LEU A 137 -18.24 10.01 2.46
N PRO A 138 -18.41 10.67 3.61
CA PRO A 138 -17.26 11.06 4.43
C PRO A 138 -16.34 9.86 4.63
N TRP A 139 -15.04 10.11 4.63
CA TRP A 139 -14.08 9.04 4.87
C TRP A 139 -14.37 8.35 6.19
N VAL A 140 -14.50 7.04 6.13
CA VAL A 140 -14.68 6.18 7.30
C VAL A 140 -13.59 5.12 7.26
N ARG A 141 -12.83 5.00 8.34
CA ARG A 141 -11.86 3.93 8.48
C ARG A 141 -12.57 2.58 8.45
N VAL A 142 -12.23 1.73 7.49
CA VAL A 142 -12.75 0.36 7.45
C VAL A 142 -12.14 -0.44 8.62
N PRO A 143 -12.93 -0.90 9.59
CA PRO A 143 -12.38 -1.63 10.73
C PRO A 143 -11.81 -2.98 10.29
N ARG A 144 -10.65 -3.32 10.80
CA ARG A 144 -9.99 -4.63 10.61
C ARG A 144 -9.80 -5.27 11.99
N PRO A 145 -10.85 -5.85 12.58
CA PRO A 145 -10.73 -6.51 13.86
C PRO A 145 -9.78 -7.70 13.75
N LEU A 146 -9.14 -8.01 14.88
CA LEU A 146 -8.37 -9.24 15.00
C LEU A 146 -9.29 -10.44 14.76
N VAL A 147 -8.91 -11.28 13.81
CA VAL A 147 -9.61 -12.53 13.52
C VAL A 147 -8.81 -13.68 14.13
N PRO A 148 -9.35 -14.39 15.12
CA PRO A 148 -8.70 -15.60 15.64
C PRO A 148 -8.62 -16.65 14.54
N VAL A 149 -7.43 -17.17 14.29
CA VAL A 149 -7.19 -18.26 13.35
C VAL A 149 -6.51 -19.42 14.06
N ALA A 150 -6.87 -20.64 13.69
CA ALA A 150 -6.19 -21.82 14.19
C ALA A 150 -4.75 -21.87 13.64
N PRO A 151 -3.78 -22.32 14.44
CA PRO A 151 -2.43 -22.55 13.95
C PRO A 151 -2.45 -23.54 12.77
N GLU A 152 -1.79 -23.20 11.70
CA GLU A 152 -1.69 -24.03 10.51
C GLU A 152 -0.26 -24.01 9.94
N ARG A 153 0.17 -25.12 9.37
CA ARG A 153 1.39 -25.21 8.58
C ARG A 153 1.06 -25.43 7.13
N ILE A 154 1.23 -24.43 6.30
CA ILE A 154 0.99 -24.46 4.86
C ILE A 154 2.33 -24.73 4.16
N VAL A 155 2.39 -25.76 3.31
CA VAL A 155 3.56 -26.08 2.50
C VAL A 155 3.20 -25.94 1.03
N LEU A 156 3.83 -24.98 0.36
CA LEU A 156 3.68 -24.75 -1.08
C LEU A 156 4.93 -25.26 -1.80
N ARG A 157 4.73 -26.04 -2.86
CA ARG A 157 5.83 -26.62 -3.63
C ARG A 157 6.06 -25.83 -4.92
N THR A 158 7.30 -25.38 -5.11
CA THR A 158 7.75 -24.67 -6.31
C THR A 158 9.00 -25.39 -6.84
N PRO A 159 8.82 -26.54 -7.56
CA PRO A 159 9.93 -27.43 -7.91
C PRO A 159 11.00 -26.78 -8.80
N ASP A 160 10.62 -25.75 -9.57
CA ASP A 160 11.52 -25.03 -10.48
C ASP A 160 12.34 -23.93 -9.80
N LYS A 161 12.17 -23.74 -8.49
CA LYS A 161 12.89 -22.71 -7.71
C LYS A 161 13.88 -23.36 -6.75
N ALA A 162 15.12 -22.90 -6.80
CA ALA A 162 16.18 -23.39 -5.91
C ALA A 162 16.03 -22.87 -4.47
N ASN A 163 15.37 -21.74 -4.28
CA ASN A 163 15.24 -21.09 -2.98
C ASN A 163 13.93 -21.47 -2.28
N ALA A 164 13.99 -21.61 -0.95
CA ALA A 164 12.82 -21.74 -0.10
C ALA A 164 12.55 -20.40 0.62
N ASN A 165 11.27 -20.04 0.74
CA ASN A 165 10.82 -18.90 1.53
C ASN A 165 9.97 -19.40 2.69
N LEU A 166 10.23 -18.89 3.89
CA LEU A 166 9.45 -19.17 5.09
C LEU A 166 8.89 -17.86 5.62
N LEU A 167 7.58 -17.83 5.84
CA LEU A 167 6.90 -16.75 6.53
C LEU A 167 6.09 -17.33 7.69
N ALA A 168 6.25 -16.75 8.88
CA ALA A 168 5.45 -17.07 10.05
C ALA A 168 4.77 -15.80 10.54
N ALA A 169 3.49 -15.86 10.84
CA ALA A 169 2.71 -14.75 11.36
C ALA A 169 1.99 -15.17 12.66
N LEU A 170 1.93 -14.25 13.59
CA LEU A 170 1.19 -14.40 14.84
C LEU A 170 0.29 -13.19 15.02
N ALA A 171 -1.01 -13.41 15.09
CA ALA A 171 -1.97 -12.36 15.39
C ALA A 171 -1.98 -12.09 16.89
N LEU A 172 -1.71 -10.84 17.29
CA LEU A 172 -1.71 -10.40 18.67
C LEU A 172 -2.79 -9.32 18.88
N PRO A 173 -3.49 -9.31 20.02
CA PRO A 173 -4.47 -8.28 20.37
C PRO A 173 -3.76 -7.00 20.85
N LEU A 174 -2.87 -6.48 20.04
CA LEU A 174 -2.00 -5.34 20.34
C LEU A 174 -1.99 -4.39 19.15
N ASN A 175 -2.18 -3.10 19.38
CA ASN A 175 -2.08 -2.04 18.40
C ASN A 175 -1.19 -0.91 18.93
N ASP A 176 -0.98 0.13 18.16
CA ASP A 176 -0.14 1.29 18.47
C ASP A 176 -0.58 2.12 19.69
N GLN A 177 -1.80 1.91 20.19
CA GLN A 177 -2.35 2.56 21.39
C GLN A 177 -2.28 1.66 22.64
N HIS A 178 -1.81 0.43 22.50
CA HIS A 178 -1.68 -0.50 23.63
C HIS A 178 -0.48 -0.15 24.50
N ASP A 179 -0.62 -0.27 25.83
CA ASP A 179 0.45 0.06 26.79
C ASP A 179 1.75 -0.70 26.52
N ASP A 180 1.65 -1.94 26.06
CA ASP A 180 2.81 -2.79 25.76
C ASP A 180 3.38 -2.58 24.35
N TYR A 181 2.84 -1.68 23.53
CA TYR A 181 3.30 -1.50 22.15
C TYR A 181 4.78 -1.10 22.07
N ALA A 182 5.22 -0.18 22.93
CA ALA A 182 6.62 0.23 23.01
C ALA A 182 7.54 -0.93 23.40
N ALA A 183 7.13 -1.75 24.39
CA ALA A 183 7.88 -2.93 24.81
C ALA A 183 7.97 -3.97 23.69
N MET A 184 6.87 -4.18 22.96
CA MET A 184 6.83 -5.09 21.81
C MET A 184 7.74 -4.60 20.66
N THR A 185 7.77 -3.29 20.41
CA THR A 185 8.65 -2.69 19.40
C THR A 185 10.13 -2.94 19.73
N VAL A 186 10.52 -2.72 21.00
CA VAL A 186 11.88 -3.00 21.46
C VAL A 186 12.19 -4.50 21.39
N ALA A 187 11.27 -5.35 21.81
CA ALA A 187 11.42 -6.81 21.74
C ALA A 187 11.62 -7.29 20.28
N ASN A 188 10.84 -6.76 19.33
CA ASN A 188 10.97 -7.06 17.92
C ASN A 188 12.33 -6.59 17.37
N HIS A 189 12.82 -5.42 17.79
CA HIS A 189 14.15 -4.92 17.40
C HIS A 189 15.27 -5.86 17.87
N ILE A 190 15.22 -6.32 19.10
CA ILE A 190 16.17 -7.30 19.65
C ILE A 190 16.04 -8.65 18.93
N PHE A 191 14.82 -9.04 18.57
CA PHE A 191 14.59 -10.35 17.95
C PHE A 191 15.06 -10.39 16.50
N GLY A 192 14.61 -9.46 15.63
CA GLY A 192 14.92 -9.59 14.21
C GLY A 192 14.68 -8.37 13.33
N ALA A 193 14.28 -7.22 13.89
CA ALA A 193 14.07 -6.01 13.09
C ALA A 193 15.38 -5.24 12.79
N SER A 194 16.55 -5.75 13.24
CA SER A 194 17.85 -5.12 13.02
C SER A 194 18.88 -6.11 12.51
N GLY A 195 19.94 -5.60 11.86
CA GLY A 195 21.08 -6.41 11.41
C GLY A 195 21.96 -6.95 12.57
N THR A 196 21.67 -6.60 13.81
CA THR A 196 22.28 -7.15 15.02
C THR A 196 21.29 -7.97 15.85
N GLY A 197 20.05 -8.14 15.36
CA GLY A 197 19.02 -8.92 16.01
C GLY A 197 19.36 -10.41 16.11
N ARG A 198 18.71 -11.11 17.06
CA ARG A 198 19.00 -12.53 17.35
C ARG A 198 18.80 -13.45 16.14
N LEU A 199 17.75 -13.18 15.32
CA LEU A 199 17.50 -13.95 14.09
C LEU A 199 18.66 -13.78 13.12
N TRP A 200 19.08 -12.54 12.86
CA TRP A 200 20.18 -12.23 11.95
C TRP A 200 21.47 -12.90 12.38
N MET A 201 21.88 -12.66 13.64
CA MET A 201 23.12 -13.22 14.19
C MET A 201 23.12 -14.76 14.20
N ARG A 202 21.97 -15.38 14.42
CA ARG A 202 21.90 -16.85 14.42
C ARG A 202 21.85 -17.43 13.01
N ILE A 203 20.92 -17.00 12.19
CA ILE A 203 20.60 -17.64 10.91
C ILE A 203 21.58 -17.24 9.82
N ARG A 204 21.91 -15.95 9.75
CA ARG A 204 22.83 -15.45 8.73
C ARG A 204 24.29 -15.58 9.14
N GLU A 205 24.68 -14.96 10.27
CA GLU A 205 26.08 -14.83 10.61
C GLU A 205 26.69 -16.16 11.12
N LYS A 206 25.96 -16.89 11.97
CA LYS A 206 26.48 -18.13 12.55
C LYS A 206 26.26 -19.36 11.68
N GLU A 207 25.06 -19.54 11.15
CA GLU A 207 24.67 -20.76 10.45
C GLU A 207 24.80 -20.62 8.91
N GLY A 208 24.83 -19.40 8.37
CA GLY A 208 24.92 -19.17 6.93
C GLY A 208 23.73 -19.70 6.12
N LEU A 209 22.56 -19.87 6.75
CA LEU A 209 21.40 -20.52 6.15
C LEU A 209 20.55 -19.60 5.27
N SER A 210 20.60 -18.29 5.50
CA SER A 210 19.82 -17.32 4.72
C SER A 210 20.56 -16.01 4.61
N TYR A 211 20.46 -15.38 3.44
CA TYR A 211 20.98 -14.01 3.24
C TYR A 211 20.09 -12.96 3.92
N ASP A 212 18.77 -13.16 3.94
CA ASP A 212 17.81 -12.25 4.57
C ASP A 212 16.93 -13.00 5.56
N VAL A 213 16.90 -12.50 6.78
CA VAL A 213 16.03 -12.97 7.85
C VAL A 213 15.66 -11.79 8.75
N ARG A 214 14.36 -11.58 8.94
CA ARG A 214 13.87 -10.44 9.72
C ARG A 214 12.53 -10.73 10.38
N SER A 215 12.21 -9.94 11.39
CA SER A 215 10.86 -9.86 11.97
C SER A 215 10.32 -8.43 11.86
N GLY A 216 9.01 -8.28 11.80
CA GLY A 216 8.29 -7.01 11.74
C GLY A 216 7.02 -7.06 12.60
N ILE A 217 6.48 -5.89 12.89
CA ILE A 217 5.14 -5.66 13.45
C ILE A 217 4.39 -4.85 12.41
N ASP A 218 3.22 -5.31 11.97
CA ASP A 218 2.34 -4.64 11.00
C ASP A 218 1.12 -4.04 11.69
#